data_37bf481cda2382012467aae8be14b1fb
#
_entry.id   37bf481cda2382012467aae8be14b1fb
#
_cell.length_a   1.000
_cell.length_b   1.000
_cell.length_c   1.000
_cell.angle_alpha   90.00
_cell.angle_beta   90.00
_cell.angle_gamma   90.00
#
_symmetry.space_group_name_H-M   'P 1'
#
loop_
_entity.id
_entity.type
_entity.pdbx_description
1 polymer ?
#
loop_
_entity_poly.entity_id
_entity_poly.type
_entity_poly.pdbx_seq_one_letter_code
_entity_poly.pdbx_strand_id
1 'polypeptide(L)'
;MQISAFGAALRTPDLRKKILFTLGLLAIYRLGSVLPTPGVDYGAIQRCIDVVQDNSVYALINLFSGGALLQLSVFALGIMPYITASIILQLLTVVIPRLEMLKKDGQTGQAKITQYTRYVTIGLAVLQSTAILSLARTPGALFSGCNETIIPNQGVWVILVMVIVMTAGTGMVMWFGELITERGVGNGMSVLIFTSIIAIIPSQFASILGSRGAFTFSITLLVGLAVIAFVVFVEQAQRRVPVQYAKRMVGRRMYGGTSTYIPLKVNMAGVIPVIFASSLLFLPTLFVQLTGSDAEWAQWLQQNFGTGSGTWYLITYFLLVVFFCYFYVSITFNPTDVADNMKKYGGFIPGIRAGKPTADYLDYVLTRLTAPGSIYLAVIATLPVFAFGGLGVGQDFIFGGTSLLILVVVGLDTVKQIQSQLQQRNYEGFLG
;
A
#
# COMPACT_ATOMS: atom_id res chain seq x y z
N MET A 1 21.11 16.06 -6.99
CA MET A 1 20.22 16.99 -6.29
C MET A 1 19.42 16.37 -5.11
N GLN A 2 19.06 15.11 -5.11
CA GLN A 2 18.27 14.50 -4.01
C GLN A 2 19.05 14.22 -2.73
N ILE A 3 20.33 13.87 -2.80
CA ILE A 3 21.17 13.55 -1.62
C ILE A 3 21.43 14.80 -0.77
N SER A 4 21.55 15.98 -1.38
CA SER A 4 21.71 17.25 -0.67
C SER A 4 20.46 17.67 0.11
N ALA A 5 19.26 17.28 -0.36
CA ALA A 5 18.00 17.57 0.34
C ALA A 5 17.87 16.77 1.65
N PHE A 6 18.29 15.49 1.67
CA PHE A 6 18.32 14.69 2.90
C PHE A 6 19.30 15.26 3.93
N GLY A 7 20.49 15.69 3.50
CA GLY A 7 21.47 16.34 4.37
C GLY A 7 20.92 17.64 4.97
N ALA A 8 20.20 18.45 4.18
CA ALA A 8 19.54 19.67 4.63
C ALA A 8 18.37 19.37 5.59
N ALA A 9 17.59 18.31 5.33
CA ALA A 9 16.49 17.87 6.18
C ALA A 9 16.95 17.49 7.59
N LEU A 10 18.07 16.79 7.71
CA LEU A 10 18.65 16.41 9.02
C LEU A 10 19.25 17.58 9.79
N ARG A 11 19.66 18.65 9.10
CA ARG A 11 20.15 19.88 9.73
C ARG A 11 19.03 20.76 10.29
N THR A 12 17.80 20.63 9.77
CA THR A 12 16.65 21.40 10.21
C THR A 12 16.04 20.76 11.46
N PRO A 13 16.00 21.43 12.65
CA PRO A 13 15.70 20.81 13.93
C PRO A 13 14.28 20.19 13.99
N ASP A 14 13.27 20.82 13.40
CA ASP A 14 11.90 20.29 13.45
C ASP A 14 11.70 19.11 12.50
N LEU A 15 12.31 19.15 11.31
CA LEU A 15 12.22 18.05 10.38
C LEU A 15 13.01 16.83 10.89
N ARG A 16 14.16 17.09 11.54
CA ARG A 16 14.92 16.06 12.25
C ARG A 16 14.09 15.38 13.35
N LYS A 17 13.34 16.16 14.16
CA LYS A 17 12.43 15.61 15.19
C LYS A 17 11.37 14.71 14.58
N LYS A 18 10.73 15.13 13.48
CA LYS A 18 9.73 14.33 12.77
C LYS A 18 10.30 13.03 12.19
N ILE A 19 11.49 13.10 11.56
CA ILE A 19 12.19 11.93 11.02
C ILE A 19 12.56 10.96 12.14
N LEU A 20 13.16 11.43 13.22
CA LEU A 20 13.54 10.61 14.38
C LEU A 20 12.31 9.98 15.04
N PHE A 21 11.20 10.71 15.15
CA PHE A 21 9.94 10.18 15.66
C PHE A 21 9.40 9.05 14.78
N THR A 22 9.40 9.23 13.45
CA THR A 22 9.00 8.20 12.51
C THR A 22 9.88 6.96 12.63
N LEU A 23 11.22 7.13 12.64
CA LEU A 23 12.16 6.01 12.79
C LEU A 23 11.98 5.29 14.13
N GLY A 24 11.72 6.01 15.22
CA GLY A 24 11.44 5.43 16.54
C GLY A 24 10.20 4.55 16.53
N LEU A 25 9.09 5.01 15.90
CA LEU A 25 7.87 4.20 15.76
C LEU A 25 8.08 2.99 14.86
N LEU A 26 8.86 3.12 13.78
CA LEU A 26 9.21 2.00 12.91
C LEU A 26 10.06 0.94 13.63
N ALA A 27 10.98 1.37 14.50
CA ALA A 27 11.76 0.46 15.34
C ALA A 27 10.87 -0.32 16.33
N ILE A 28 9.91 0.36 16.99
CA ILE A 28 8.93 -0.30 17.88
C ILE A 28 8.05 -1.26 17.09
N TYR A 29 7.57 -0.85 15.91
CA TYR A 29 6.82 -1.74 15.02
C TYR A 29 7.63 -2.98 14.66
N ARG A 30 8.90 -2.83 14.35
CA ARG A 30 9.78 -3.96 14.01
C ARG A 30 10.03 -4.89 15.19
N LEU A 31 10.20 -4.36 16.40
CA LEU A 31 10.30 -5.17 17.61
C LEU A 31 9.03 -6.02 17.82
N GLY A 32 7.85 -5.42 17.73
CA GLY A 32 6.59 -6.16 17.89
C GLY A 32 6.32 -7.20 16.81
N SER A 33 6.91 -7.03 15.60
CA SER A 33 6.80 -8.01 14.52
C SER A 33 7.63 -9.29 14.74
N VAL A 34 8.58 -9.26 15.67
CA VAL A 34 9.44 -10.41 16.01
C VAL A 34 8.97 -11.09 17.32
N LEU A 35 8.20 -10.38 18.16
CA LEU A 35 7.71 -10.95 19.44
C LEU A 35 6.59 -11.96 19.18
N PRO A 36 6.77 -13.25 19.50
CA PRO A 36 5.75 -14.28 19.29
C PRO A 36 4.53 -14.05 20.19
N THR A 37 3.35 -14.44 19.71
CA THR A 37 2.12 -14.39 20.49
C THR A 37 2.20 -15.43 21.64
N PRO A 38 1.69 -15.11 22.84
CA PRO A 38 1.67 -16.07 23.95
C PRO A 38 0.94 -17.35 23.57
N GLY A 39 1.55 -18.51 23.86
CA GLY A 39 0.98 -19.83 23.53
C GLY A 39 1.52 -20.48 22.26
N VAL A 40 2.42 -19.83 21.55
CA VAL A 40 3.09 -20.35 20.36
C VAL A 40 4.45 -20.93 20.73
N ASP A 41 4.78 -22.11 20.17
CA ASP A 41 6.12 -22.69 20.28
C ASP A 41 7.02 -22.09 19.19
N TYR A 42 7.86 -21.13 19.59
CA TYR A 42 8.79 -20.44 18.71
C TYR A 42 9.81 -21.40 18.07
N GLY A 43 10.24 -22.45 18.81
CA GLY A 43 11.18 -23.43 18.28
C GLY A 43 10.58 -24.28 17.16
N ALA A 44 9.31 -24.70 17.31
CA ALA A 44 8.57 -25.39 16.24
C ALA A 44 8.40 -24.51 14.97
N ILE A 45 8.08 -23.23 15.16
CA ILE A 45 7.97 -22.29 14.03
C ILE A 45 9.29 -22.15 13.28
N GLN A 46 10.42 -21.97 13.95
CA GLN A 46 11.72 -21.84 13.30
C GLN A 46 12.05 -23.08 12.47
N ARG A 47 11.83 -24.28 12.99
CA ARG A 47 12.04 -25.52 12.22
C ARG A 47 11.10 -25.64 11.04
N CYS A 48 9.84 -25.17 11.16
CA CYS A 48 8.90 -25.15 10.04
C CYS A 48 9.27 -24.12 8.95
N ILE A 49 9.76 -22.94 9.31
CA ILE A 49 10.18 -21.90 8.35
C ILE A 49 11.35 -22.42 7.48
N ASP A 50 12.28 -23.18 8.07
CA ASP A 50 13.43 -23.71 7.33
C ASP A 50 13.01 -24.77 6.29
N VAL A 51 11.90 -25.49 6.52
CA VAL A 51 11.36 -26.53 5.62
C VAL A 51 10.46 -25.94 4.51
N VAL A 52 9.77 -24.85 4.79
CA VAL A 52 8.71 -24.29 3.92
C VAL A 52 9.22 -23.12 3.11
N GLN A 53 9.80 -23.39 1.96
CA GLN A 53 10.19 -22.31 1.02
C GLN A 53 9.20 -22.05 -0.14
N ASP A 54 8.09 -22.79 -0.28
CA ASP A 54 7.36 -22.87 -1.57
C ASP A 54 5.87 -22.50 -1.59
N ASN A 55 5.27 -21.91 -0.55
CA ASN A 55 3.82 -21.58 -0.56
C ASN A 55 3.51 -20.09 -0.79
N SER A 56 2.98 -19.78 -1.97
CA SER A 56 2.82 -18.42 -2.50
C SER A 56 1.71 -17.56 -1.88
N VAL A 57 0.63 -18.13 -1.31
CA VAL A 57 -0.47 -17.34 -0.72
C VAL A 57 -0.03 -16.65 0.57
N TYR A 58 0.67 -17.38 1.41
CA TYR A 58 1.20 -16.84 2.66
C TYR A 58 2.36 -15.87 2.43
N ALA A 59 3.06 -15.99 1.30
CA ALA A 59 4.12 -15.08 0.92
C ALA A 59 3.62 -13.64 0.76
N LEU A 60 2.45 -13.41 0.14
CA LEU A 60 1.87 -12.07 0.03
C LEU A 60 1.52 -11.45 1.38
N ILE A 61 0.84 -12.22 2.26
CA ILE A 61 0.49 -11.72 3.60
C ILE A 61 1.75 -11.48 4.42
N ASN A 62 2.70 -12.39 4.33
CA ASN A 62 3.99 -12.28 4.99
C ASN A 62 4.76 -11.04 4.52
N LEU A 63 4.69 -10.70 3.24
CA LEU A 63 5.27 -9.50 2.68
C LEU A 63 4.71 -8.23 3.33
N PHE A 64 3.38 -8.13 3.49
CA PHE A 64 2.73 -6.98 4.12
C PHE A 64 2.92 -6.92 5.64
N SER A 65 3.13 -8.07 6.29
CA SER A 65 3.42 -8.16 7.72
C SER A 65 4.92 -8.04 8.05
N GLY A 66 5.80 -8.06 7.04
CA GLY A 66 7.25 -7.97 7.25
C GLY A 66 7.87 -9.19 7.91
N GLY A 67 7.35 -10.40 7.65
CA GLY A 67 7.78 -11.66 8.28
C GLY A 67 7.03 -12.02 9.55
N ALA A 68 6.19 -11.14 10.08
CA ALA A 68 5.50 -11.29 11.35
C ALA A 68 4.45 -12.40 11.33
N LEU A 69 3.81 -12.67 10.18
CA LEU A 69 2.79 -13.71 10.05
C LEU A 69 3.38 -15.10 10.22
N LEU A 70 4.48 -15.39 9.56
CA LEU A 70 5.14 -16.71 9.67
C LEU A 70 5.64 -16.99 11.09
N GLN A 71 5.93 -15.94 11.85
CA GLN A 71 6.34 -16.06 13.25
C GLN A 71 5.15 -16.07 14.23
N LEU A 72 3.91 -15.97 13.73
CA LEU A 72 2.71 -15.79 14.57
C LEU A 72 2.95 -14.75 15.67
N SER A 73 3.55 -13.62 15.29
CA SER A 73 3.91 -12.56 16.23
C SER A 73 2.71 -11.72 16.66
N VAL A 74 2.90 -10.86 17.65
CA VAL A 74 1.88 -9.91 18.13
C VAL A 74 1.36 -9.04 16.96
N PHE A 75 2.23 -8.67 16.02
CA PHE A 75 1.86 -7.90 14.83
C PHE A 75 1.70 -8.76 13.56
N ALA A 76 1.35 -10.04 13.72
CA ALA A 76 1.23 -11.00 12.61
C ALA A 76 0.31 -10.53 11.47
N LEU A 77 -0.82 -9.92 11.79
CA LEU A 77 -1.75 -9.37 10.80
C LEU A 77 -1.23 -8.08 10.13
N GLY A 78 -0.24 -7.43 10.76
CA GLY A 78 0.31 -6.17 10.28
C GLY A 78 -0.76 -5.11 10.08
N ILE A 79 -0.69 -4.40 8.94
CA ILE A 79 -1.61 -3.32 8.60
C ILE A 79 -2.76 -3.76 7.68
N MET A 80 -2.79 -5.03 7.24
CA MET A 80 -3.76 -5.55 6.27
C MET A 80 -5.22 -5.34 6.66
N PRO A 81 -5.67 -5.62 7.92
CA PRO A 81 -7.05 -5.39 8.32
C PRO A 81 -7.48 -3.94 8.17
N TYR A 82 -6.59 -2.99 8.45
CA TYR A 82 -6.88 -1.55 8.30
C TYR A 82 -7.00 -1.14 6.82
N ILE A 83 -6.12 -1.65 5.96
CA ILE A 83 -6.19 -1.37 4.52
C ILE A 83 -7.51 -1.89 3.97
N THR A 84 -7.87 -3.14 4.28
CA THR A 84 -9.13 -3.75 3.84
C THR A 84 -10.34 -2.96 4.34
N ALA A 85 -10.34 -2.54 5.61
CA ALA A 85 -11.40 -1.70 6.19
C ALA A 85 -11.51 -0.35 5.48
N SER A 86 -10.39 0.30 5.20
CA SER A 86 -10.33 1.57 4.48
C SER A 86 -10.90 1.46 3.08
N ILE A 87 -10.57 0.36 2.36
CA ILE A 87 -11.12 0.05 1.04
C ILE A 87 -12.63 -0.11 1.11
N ILE A 88 -13.11 -0.95 2.03
CA ILE A 88 -14.56 -1.21 2.19
C ILE A 88 -15.29 0.11 2.45
N LEU A 89 -14.78 0.96 3.34
CA LEU A 89 -15.42 2.24 3.61
C LEU A 89 -15.35 3.22 2.45
N GLN A 90 -14.24 3.26 1.71
CA GLN A 90 -14.15 4.08 0.49
C GLN A 90 -15.17 3.65 -0.57
N LEU A 91 -15.37 2.34 -0.76
CA LEU A 91 -16.41 1.81 -1.64
C LEU A 91 -17.81 2.19 -1.13
N LEU A 92 -18.05 2.03 0.18
CA LEU A 92 -19.33 2.38 0.81
C LEU A 92 -19.64 3.88 0.75
N THR A 93 -18.63 4.77 0.74
CA THR A 93 -18.87 6.22 0.59
C THR A 93 -19.46 6.58 -0.77
N VAL A 94 -19.29 5.74 -1.79
CA VAL A 94 -19.88 5.96 -3.12
C VAL A 94 -21.33 5.44 -3.18
N VAL A 95 -21.61 4.34 -2.44
CA VAL A 95 -22.91 3.67 -2.48
C VAL A 95 -23.91 4.25 -1.46
N ILE A 96 -23.42 4.66 -0.28
CA ILE A 96 -24.25 5.11 0.81
C ILE A 96 -24.29 6.64 0.87
N PRO A 97 -25.46 7.30 0.58
CA PRO A 97 -25.56 8.76 0.54
C PRO A 97 -25.18 9.47 1.86
N ARG A 98 -25.41 8.82 3.01
CA ARG A 98 -25.00 9.37 4.31
C ARG A 98 -23.48 9.49 4.46
N LEU A 99 -22.72 8.52 3.94
CA LEU A 99 -21.25 8.54 3.97
C LEU A 99 -20.71 9.54 2.95
N GLU A 100 -21.38 9.70 1.80
CA GLU A 100 -21.05 10.73 0.81
C GLU A 100 -21.22 12.14 1.40
N MET A 101 -22.32 12.40 2.12
CA MET A 101 -22.51 13.67 2.82
C MET A 101 -21.40 13.93 3.84
N LEU A 102 -21.04 12.93 4.66
CA LEU A 102 -19.93 13.06 5.61
C LEU A 102 -18.60 13.40 4.91
N LYS A 103 -18.34 12.85 3.72
CA LYS A 103 -17.15 13.20 2.93
C LYS A 103 -17.17 14.67 2.49
N LYS A 104 -18.34 15.23 2.17
CA LYS A 104 -18.53 16.63 1.79
C LYS A 104 -18.44 17.60 2.99
N ASP A 105 -18.66 17.13 4.22
CA ASP A 105 -18.57 17.94 5.45
C ASP A 105 -17.11 18.30 5.85
N GLY A 106 -16.13 17.95 5.01
CA GLY A 106 -14.72 18.31 5.23
C GLY A 106 -14.06 17.56 6.39
N GLN A 107 -13.28 18.27 7.22
CA GLN A 107 -12.46 17.63 8.27
C GLN A 107 -13.27 16.89 9.34
N THR A 108 -14.42 17.43 9.75
CA THR A 108 -15.30 16.81 10.74
C THR A 108 -15.92 15.50 10.23
N GLY A 109 -16.33 15.48 8.98
CA GLY A 109 -16.84 14.26 8.35
C GLY A 109 -15.75 13.22 8.12
N GLN A 110 -14.56 13.64 7.72
CA GLN A 110 -13.41 12.76 7.55
C GLN A 110 -12.99 12.09 8.88
N ALA A 111 -13.04 12.82 10.00
CA ALA A 111 -12.77 12.25 11.32
C ALA A 111 -13.74 11.11 11.68
N LYS A 112 -15.06 11.28 11.36
CA LYS A 112 -16.07 10.23 11.56
C LYS A 112 -15.83 9.01 10.66
N ILE A 113 -15.49 9.23 9.39
CA ILE A 113 -15.16 8.13 8.46
C ILE A 113 -13.94 7.35 8.99
N THR A 114 -12.90 8.04 9.45
CA THR A 114 -11.74 7.39 10.07
C THR A 114 -12.13 6.57 11.30
N GLN A 115 -13.05 7.06 12.13
CA GLN A 115 -13.55 6.30 13.28
C GLN A 115 -14.31 5.04 12.86
N TYR A 116 -15.13 5.08 11.83
CA TYR A 116 -15.78 3.89 11.27
C TYR A 116 -14.74 2.91 10.71
N THR A 117 -13.70 3.41 10.05
CA THR A 117 -12.59 2.57 9.59
C THR A 117 -11.94 1.81 10.76
N ARG A 118 -11.70 2.46 11.90
CA ARG A 118 -11.14 1.81 13.10
C ARG A 118 -12.03 0.67 13.60
N TYR A 119 -13.35 0.88 13.69
CA TYR A 119 -14.27 -0.17 14.13
C TYR A 119 -14.29 -1.37 13.18
N VAL A 120 -14.37 -1.13 11.87
CA VAL A 120 -14.32 -2.18 10.87
C VAL A 120 -12.97 -2.91 10.88
N THR A 121 -11.87 -2.19 11.10
CA THR A 121 -10.53 -2.77 11.24
C THR A 121 -10.46 -3.77 12.39
N ILE A 122 -10.98 -3.42 13.57
CA ILE A 122 -10.98 -4.31 14.72
C ILE A 122 -11.83 -5.56 14.44
N GLY A 123 -13.02 -5.39 13.83
CA GLY A 123 -13.87 -6.52 13.44
C GLY A 123 -13.17 -7.46 12.45
N LEU A 124 -12.52 -6.91 11.43
CA LEU A 124 -11.75 -7.70 10.47
C LEU A 124 -10.52 -8.36 11.11
N ALA A 125 -9.85 -7.69 12.04
CA ALA A 125 -8.70 -8.25 12.75
C ALA A 125 -9.11 -9.46 13.60
N VAL A 126 -10.26 -9.42 14.28
CA VAL A 126 -10.80 -10.59 15.01
C VAL A 126 -11.09 -11.75 14.07
N LEU A 127 -11.73 -11.49 12.93
CA LEU A 127 -12.02 -12.52 11.92
C LEU A 127 -10.74 -13.13 11.35
N GLN A 128 -9.78 -12.30 10.95
CA GLN A 128 -8.52 -12.77 10.35
C GLN A 128 -7.64 -13.49 11.36
N SER A 129 -7.53 -13.00 12.60
CA SER A 129 -6.77 -13.69 13.65
C SER A 129 -7.37 -15.06 13.97
N THR A 130 -8.69 -15.16 14.08
CA THR A 130 -9.38 -16.44 14.30
C THR A 130 -9.12 -17.40 13.13
N ALA A 131 -9.15 -16.93 11.90
CA ALA A 131 -8.87 -17.72 10.71
C ALA A 131 -7.43 -18.27 10.72
N ILE A 132 -6.45 -17.40 10.93
CA ILE A 132 -5.03 -17.81 10.94
C ILE A 132 -4.74 -18.78 12.08
N LEU A 133 -5.30 -18.55 13.27
CA LEU A 133 -5.12 -19.44 14.40
C LEU A 133 -5.81 -20.81 14.18
N SER A 134 -6.96 -20.83 13.49
CA SER A 134 -7.62 -22.10 13.14
C SER A 134 -6.75 -22.94 12.21
N LEU A 135 -6.05 -22.32 11.26
CA LEU A 135 -5.07 -22.97 10.38
C LEU A 135 -3.80 -23.41 11.14
N ALA A 136 -3.32 -22.57 12.05
CA ALA A 136 -2.13 -22.89 12.86
C ALA A 136 -2.34 -24.07 13.83
N ARG A 137 -3.59 -24.42 14.15
CA ARG A 137 -3.94 -25.58 14.97
C ARG A 137 -3.75 -26.91 14.24
N THR A 138 -3.95 -26.92 12.92
CA THR A 138 -3.81 -28.13 12.10
C THR A 138 -2.37 -28.26 11.61
N PRO A 139 -1.63 -29.32 12.01
CA PRO A 139 -0.28 -29.54 11.48
C PRO A 139 -0.31 -29.64 9.96
N GLY A 140 0.63 -28.95 9.29
CA GLY A 140 0.70 -28.95 7.82
C GLY A 140 -0.26 -28.00 7.09
N ALA A 141 -1.27 -27.42 7.75
CA ALA A 141 -2.21 -26.51 7.09
C ALA A 141 -1.63 -25.11 6.90
N LEU A 142 -0.92 -24.56 7.89
CA LEU A 142 -0.26 -23.26 7.78
C LEU A 142 1.10 -23.37 7.06
N PHE A 143 1.85 -24.44 7.35
CA PHE A 143 3.16 -24.72 6.78
C PHE A 143 3.10 -26.06 6.04
N SER A 144 2.89 -26.05 4.74
CA SER A 144 2.86 -27.28 3.94
C SER A 144 4.20 -28.01 4.03
N GLY A 145 4.15 -29.27 4.45
CA GLY A 145 5.35 -30.10 4.65
C GLY A 145 5.91 -30.09 6.07
N CYS A 146 5.40 -29.28 6.99
CA CYS A 146 5.78 -29.31 8.39
C CYS A 146 4.66 -29.89 9.26
N ASN A 147 4.91 -31.06 9.89
CA ASN A 147 3.94 -31.74 10.73
C ASN A 147 4.11 -31.47 12.24
N GLU A 148 4.86 -30.40 12.59
CA GLU A 148 5.04 -30.05 14.01
C GLU A 148 3.82 -29.30 14.56
N THR A 149 3.56 -29.48 15.85
CA THR A 149 2.50 -28.78 16.57
C THR A 149 3.00 -27.38 16.97
N ILE A 150 2.50 -26.35 16.29
CA ILE A 150 2.90 -24.95 16.52
C ILE A 150 2.25 -24.39 17.79
N ILE A 151 1.02 -24.86 18.12
CA ILE A 151 0.27 -24.49 19.31
C ILE A 151 0.14 -25.70 20.19
N PRO A 152 1.02 -25.87 21.21
CA PRO A 152 1.00 -27.07 22.07
C PRO A 152 -0.27 -27.17 22.91
N ASN A 153 -0.76 -26.04 23.40
CA ASN A 153 -1.96 -26.00 24.25
C ASN A 153 -3.14 -25.39 23.42
N GLN A 154 -4.01 -26.28 22.95
CA GLN A 154 -5.18 -25.92 22.12
C GLN A 154 -6.43 -25.58 22.94
N GLY A 155 -6.30 -25.26 24.21
CA GLY A 155 -7.41 -24.86 25.08
C GLY A 155 -8.10 -23.59 24.56
N VAL A 156 -9.42 -23.51 24.69
CA VAL A 156 -10.23 -22.38 24.22
C VAL A 156 -9.73 -21.04 24.78
N TRP A 157 -9.32 -21.03 26.04
CA TRP A 157 -8.79 -19.82 26.70
C TRP A 157 -7.48 -19.34 26.08
N VAL A 158 -6.58 -20.25 25.72
CA VAL A 158 -5.30 -19.88 25.07
C VAL A 158 -5.57 -19.25 23.70
N ILE A 159 -6.46 -19.85 22.90
CA ILE A 159 -6.82 -19.32 21.58
C ILE A 159 -7.49 -17.95 21.70
N LEU A 160 -8.39 -17.78 22.67
CA LEU A 160 -9.05 -16.50 22.91
C LEU A 160 -8.03 -15.41 23.27
N VAL A 161 -7.06 -15.70 24.14
CA VAL A 161 -5.96 -14.79 24.46
C VAL A 161 -5.14 -14.46 23.24
N MET A 162 -4.81 -15.45 22.40
CA MET A 162 -4.06 -15.22 21.16
C MET A 162 -4.82 -14.30 20.20
N VAL A 163 -6.13 -14.53 19.99
CA VAL A 163 -6.99 -13.65 19.15
C VAL A 163 -6.98 -12.21 19.68
N ILE A 164 -7.14 -12.04 21.00
CA ILE A 164 -7.12 -10.72 21.64
C ILE A 164 -5.76 -10.04 21.43
N VAL A 165 -4.65 -10.76 21.65
CA VAL A 165 -3.30 -10.21 21.50
C VAL A 165 -3.02 -9.79 20.06
N MET A 166 -3.35 -10.62 19.06
CA MET A 166 -3.16 -10.28 17.65
C MET A 166 -4.06 -9.11 17.21
N THR A 167 -5.30 -9.06 17.71
CA THR A 167 -6.23 -7.96 17.44
C THR A 167 -5.73 -6.65 18.07
N ALA A 168 -5.28 -6.71 19.32
CA ALA A 168 -4.67 -5.56 20.00
C ALA A 168 -3.41 -5.10 19.28
N GLY A 169 -2.59 -6.03 18.81
CA GLY A 169 -1.43 -5.75 17.96
C GLY A 169 -1.79 -4.98 16.69
N THR A 170 -2.83 -5.40 15.98
CA THR A 170 -3.35 -4.66 14.82
C THR A 170 -3.82 -3.25 15.19
N GLY A 171 -4.50 -3.10 16.34
CA GLY A 171 -4.90 -1.80 16.87
C GLY A 171 -3.70 -0.88 17.14
N MET A 172 -2.62 -1.42 17.70
CA MET A 172 -1.36 -0.67 17.91
C MET A 172 -0.70 -0.26 16.58
N VAL A 173 -0.63 -1.16 15.60
CA VAL A 173 -0.06 -0.87 14.27
C VAL A 173 -0.87 0.24 13.57
N MET A 174 -2.20 0.16 13.63
CA MET A 174 -3.09 1.22 13.13
C MET A 174 -2.79 2.56 13.81
N TRP A 175 -2.67 2.58 15.13
CA TRP A 175 -2.34 3.80 15.88
C TRP A 175 -0.97 4.36 15.52
N PHE A 176 0.04 3.51 15.33
CA PHE A 176 1.37 3.96 14.84
C PHE A 176 1.28 4.61 13.46
N GLY A 177 0.48 4.04 12.53
CA GLY A 177 0.25 4.62 11.22
C GLY A 177 -0.41 6.01 11.28
N GLU A 178 -1.39 6.20 12.15
CA GLU A 178 -2.02 7.50 12.38
C GLU A 178 -1.04 8.51 13.00
N LEU A 179 -0.26 8.11 14.01
CA LEU A 179 0.74 8.95 14.64
C LEU A 179 1.84 9.41 13.66
N ILE A 180 2.30 8.51 12.78
CA ILE A 180 3.27 8.87 11.74
C ILE A 180 2.66 9.89 10.78
N THR A 181 1.39 9.71 10.40
CA THR A 181 0.69 10.63 9.50
C THR A 181 0.51 12.02 10.12
N GLU A 182 0.19 12.09 11.42
CA GLU A 182 -0.06 13.36 12.11
C GLU A 182 1.24 14.10 12.50
N ARG A 183 2.22 13.38 13.03
CA ARG A 183 3.41 13.97 13.67
C ARG A 183 4.72 13.61 13.00
N GLY A 184 4.72 12.67 12.08
CA GLY A 184 5.89 12.16 11.38
C GLY A 184 6.07 12.74 9.99
N VAL A 185 6.65 11.93 9.12
CA VAL A 185 6.90 12.22 7.70
C VAL A 185 6.29 11.12 6.85
N GLY A 186 5.55 11.50 5.83
CA GLY A 186 4.90 10.58 4.92
C GLY A 186 3.48 10.17 5.36
N ASN A 187 2.83 9.36 4.53
CA ASN A 187 1.61 8.67 4.92
C ASN A 187 2.00 7.47 5.79
N GLY A 188 1.62 7.47 7.07
CA GLY A 188 2.07 6.49 8.04
C GLY A 188 1.76 5.05 7.66
N MET A 189 0.58 4.81 7.05
CA MET A 189 0.20 3.47 6.59
C MET A 189 1.12 2.98 5.47
N SER A 190 1.39 3.82 4.49
CA SER A 190 2.29 3.50 3.38
C SER A 190 3.73 3.29 3.87
N VAL A 191 4.19 4.11 4.83
CA VAL A 191 5.54 3.98 5.40
C VAL A 191 5.70 2.69 6.21
N LEU A 192 4.66 2.23 6.92
CA LEU A 192 4.68 0.94 7.62
C LEU A 192 4.77 -0.24 6.63
N ILE A 193 4.00 -0.22 5.52
CA ILE A 193 4.10 -1.25 4.48
C ILE A 193 5.49 -1.24 3.84
N PHE A 194 6.00 -0.06 3.50
CA PHE A 194 7.35 0.11 2.97
C PHE A 194 8.42 -0.50 3.88
N THR A 195 8.32 -0.25 5.19
CA THR A 195 9.23 -0.83 6.19
C THR A 195 9.12 -2.35 6.27
N SER A 196 7.89 -2.89 6.18
CA SER A 196 7.65 -4.33 6.15
C SER A 196 8.34 -4.99 4.96
N ILE A 197 8.20 -4.40 3.77
CA ILE A 197 8.83 -4.90 2.54
C ILE A 197 10.36 -4.83 2.63
N ILE A 198 10.92 -3.68 3.03
CA ILE A 198 12.38 -3.54 3.15
C ILE A 198 12.98 -4.54 4.13
N ALA A 199 12.27 -4.85 5.21
CA ALA A 199 12.78 -5.73 6.24
C ALA A 199 12.98 -7.19 5.77
N ILE A 200 12.26 -7.62 4.73
CA ILE A 200 12.37 -8.97 4.16
C ILE A 200 13.49 -9.04 3.09
N ILE A 201 13.84 -7.92 2.48
CA ILE A 201 14.81 -7.85 1.38
C ILE A 201 16.14 -8.58 1.69
N PRO A 202 16.81 -8.34 2.84
CA PRO A 202 18.10 -8.97 3.11
C PRO A 202 18.05 -10.49 3.20
N SER A 203 17.00 -11.04 3.86
CA SER A 203 16.84 -12.49 4.01
C SER A 203 16.58 -13.19 2.68
N GLN A 204 15.80 -12.59 1.79
CA GLN A 204 15.54 -13.17 0.48
C GLN A 204 16.76 -13.06 -0.44
N PHE A 205 17.51 -11.97 -0.38
CA PHE A 205 18.78 -11.89 -1.12
C PHE A 205 19.77 -12.98 -0.68
N ALA A 206 19.87 -13.21 0.63
CA ALA A 206 20.69 -14.29 1.18
C ALA A 206 20.20 -15.67 0.71
N SER A 207 18.88 -15.89 0.68
CA SER A 207 18.28 -17.14 0.21
C SER A 207 18.58 -17.39 -1.29
N ILE A 208 18.42 -16.39 -2.15
CA ILE A 208 18.71 -16.53 -3.59
C ILE A 208 20.20 -16.82 -3.82
N LEU A 209 21.08 -16.10 -3.10
CA LEU A 209 22.51 -16.29 -3.22
C LEU A 209 22.93 -17.70 -2.78
N GLY A 210 22.34 -18.21 -1.69
CA GLY A 210 22.63 -19.54 -1.15
C GLY A 210 22.05 -20.68 -1.97
N SER A 211 20.82 -20.54 -2.50
CA SER A 211 20.12 -21.62 -3.19
C SER A 211 20.41 -21.70 -4.70
N ARG A 212 20.66 -20.56 -5.36
CA ARG A 212 20.73 -20.46 -6.82
C ARG A 212 22.06 -19.93 -7.37
N GLY A 213 22.96 -19.54 -6.50
CA GLY A 213 24.30 -19.08 -6.86
C GLY A 213 24.37 -17.63 -7.33
N ALA A 214 25.61 -17.13 -7.45
CA ALA A 214 25.91 -15.72 -7.70
C ALA A 214 25.45 -15.24 -9.10
N PHE A 215 25.42 -16.11 -10.10
CA PHE A 215 25.01 -15.73 -11.48
C PHE A 215 23.51 -15.36 -11.52
N THR A 216 22.63 -16.21 -10.98
CA THR A 216 21.20 -15.95 -10.91
C THR A 216 20.90 -14.72 -10.05
N PHE A 217 21.60 -14.57 -8.92
CA PHE A 217 21.51 -13.40 -8.06
C PHE A 217 21.84 -12.11 -8.83
N SER A 218 22.93 -12.09 -9.61
CA SER A 218 23.36 -10.91 -10.38
C SER A 218 22.33 -10.52 -11.45
N ILE A 219 21.80 -11.50 -12.19
CA ILE A 219 20.75 -11.25 -13.19
C ILE A 219 19.50 -10.68 -12.54
N THR A 220 19.08 -11.27 -11.44
CA THR A 220 17.89 -10.86 -10.70
C THR A 220 18.02 -9.43 -10.17
N LEU A 221 19.17 -9.08 -9.62
CA LEU A 221 19.47 -7.72 -9.18
C LEU A 221 19.42 -6.72 -10.34
N LEU A 222 20.04 -7.06 -11.48
CA LEU A 222 20.07 -6.19 -12.66
C LEU A 222 18.67 -5.96 -13.23
N VAL A 223 17.85 -7.02 -13.36
CA VAL A 223 16.47 -6.92 -13.80
C VAL A 223 15.65 -6.09 -12.80
N GLY A 224 15.81 -6.33 -11.50
CA GLY A 224 15.13 -5.55 -10.47
C GLY A 224 15.48 -4.06 -10.55
N LEU A 225 16.75 -3.70 -10.69
CA LEU A 225 17.18 -2.31 -10.87
C LEU A 225 16.62 -1.67 -12.15
N ALA A 226 16.57 -2.41 -13.25
CA ALA A 226 15.98 -1.93 -14.50
C ALA A 226 14.49 -1.64 -14.35
N VAL A 227 13.74 -2.54 -13.69
CA VAL A 227 12.31 -2.34 -13.41
C VAL A 227 12.11 -1.14 -12.46
N ILE A 228 12.92 -1.01 -11.41
CA ILE A 228 12.87 0.17 -10.52
C ILE A 228 13.08 1.47 -11.31
N ALA A 229 14.08 1.53 -12.16
CA ALA A 229 14.36 2.71 -12.99
C ALA A 229 13.19 3.04 -13.91
N PHE A 230 12.58 2.03 -14.53
CA PHE A 230 11.40 2.21 -15.37
C PHE A 230 10.19 2.71 -14.58
N VAL A 231 9.91 2.12 -13.40
CA VAL A 231 8.82 2.56 -12.52
C VAL A 231 9.03 4.01 -12.08
N VAL A 232 10.24 4.38 -11.64
CA VAL A 232 10.59 5.77 -11.26
C VAL A 232 10.35 6.73 -12.42
N PHE A 233 10.71 6.35 -13.64
CA PHE A 233 10.51 7.17 -14.83
C PHE A 233 9.02 7.44 -15.10
N VAL A 234 8.18 6.40 -15.05
CA VAL A 234 6.74 6.53 -15.30
C VAL A 234 6.03 7.27 -14.17
N GLU A 235 6.40 7.02 -12.90
CA GLU A 235 5.80 7.72 -11.73
C GLU A 235 6.13 9.21 -11.66
N GLN A 236 7.21 9.64 -12.29
CA GLN A 236 7.56 11.05 -12.40
C GLN A 236 6.93 11.72 -13.63
N ALA A 237 6.43 10.92 -14.58
CA ALA A 237 5.80 11.44 -15.78
C ALA A 237 4.48 12.16 -15.46
N GLN A 238 4.37 13.41 -15.93
CA GLN A 238 3.18 14.24 -15.70
C GLN A 238 2.84 15.06 -16.93
N ARG A 239 1.55 15.22 -17.21
CA ARG A 239 1.04 16.19 -18.17
C ARG A 239 0.79 17.50 -17.46
N ARG A 240 1.40 18.58 -17.95
CA ARG A 240 1.23 19.93 -17.39
C ARG A 240 0.15 20.66 -18.19
N VAL A 241 -0.99 20.92 -17.56
CA VAL A 241 -2.08 21.71 -18.15
C VAL A 241 -1.86 23.18 -17.79
N PRO A 242 -1.62 24.08 -18.77
CA PRO A 242 -1.36 25.49 -18.48
C PRO A 242 -2.61 26.18 -17.96
N VAL A 243 -2.46 26.98 -16.92
CA VAL A 243 -3.50 27.81 -16.31
C VAL A 243 -3.01 29.25 -16.26
N GLN A 244 -3.84 30.16 -16.68
CA GLN A 244 -3.58 31.61 -16.63
C GLN A 244 -4.56 32.25 -15.65
N TYR A 245 -4.04 33.14 -14.83
CA TYR A 245 -4.86 33.97 -13.95
C TYR A 245 -5.02 35.37 -14.56
N ALA A 246 -6.24 35.88 -14.47
CA ALA A 246 -6.54 37.20 -15.00
C ALA A 246 -5.73 38.28 -14.25
N LYS A 247 -5.17 39.23 -15.04
CA LYS A 247 -4.50 40.38 -14.46
C LYS A 247 -5.57 41.34 -13.91
N ARG A 248 -5.40 41.80 -12.68
CA ARG A 248 -6.24 42.85 -12.07
C ARG A 248 -5.47 44.13 -12.00
N MET A 249 -6.07 45.20 -12.53
CA MET A 249 -5.58 46.57 -12.30
C MET A 249 -6.20 47.09 -11.00
N VAL A 250 -5.35 47.51 -10.06
CA VAL A 250 -5.76 48.20 -8.83
C VAL A 250 -5.05 49.55 -8.88
N GLY A 251 -5.76 50.59 -9.27
CA GLY A 251 -5.21 51.89 -9.53
C GLY A 251 -4.25 51.87 -10.75
N ARG A 252 -3.02 52.43 -10.59
CA ARG A 252 -1.97 52.42 -11.62
C ARG A 252 -1.07 51.17 -11.63
N ARG A 253 -1.28 50.23 -10.72
CA ARG A 253 -0.46 49.00 -10.61
C ARG A 253 -1.21 47.77 -11.11
N MET A 254 -0.54 46.99 -11.94
CA MET A 254 -1.03 45.69 -12.39
C MET A 254 -0.63 44.63 -11.38
N TYR A 255 -1.60 43.94 -10.81
CA TYR A 255 -1.41 42.78 -9.92
C TYR A 255 -1.91 41.52 -10.60
N GLY A 256 -1.16 40.40 -10.49
CA GLY A 256 -1.52 39.13 -11.06
C GLY A 256 -0.96 38.91 -12.47
N GLY A 257 -1.45 37.88 -13.13
CA GLY A 257 -0.98 37.47 -14.47
C GLY A 257 0.15 36.44 -14.43
N THR A 258 0.29 35.71 -13.32
CA THR A 258 1.18 34.56 -13.27
C THR A 258 0.55 33.38 -14.03
N SER A 259 1.31 32.80 -14.94
CA SER A 259 0.97 31.53 -15.55
C SER A 259 1.47 30.40 -14.67
N THR A 260 0.60 29.47 -14.34
CA THR A 260 0.94 28.25 -13.61
C THR A 260 0.46 27.04 -14.40
N TYR A 261 0.65 25.85 -13.87
CA TYR A 261 0.15 24.62 -14.50
C TYR A 261 -0.42 23.66 -13.47
N ILE A 262 -1.42 22.88 -13.88
CA ILE A 262 -1.92 21.75 -13.11
C ILE A 262 -1.13 20.52 -13.53
N PRO A 263 -0.35 19.90 -12.63
CA PRO A 263 0.38 18.67 -12.93
C PRO A 263 -0.58 17.48 -12.82
N LEU A 264 -0.90 16.83 -13.93
CA LEU A 264 -1.65 15.57 -13.94
C LEU A 264 -0.66 14.42 -14.14
N LYS A 265 -0.45 13.59 -13.13
CA LYS A 265 0.44 12.42 -13.21
C LYS A 265 -0.17 11.39 -14.18
N VAL A 266 0.67 10.62 -14.87
CA VAL A 266 0.22 9.47 -15.68
C VAL A 266 -0.42 8.42 -14.79
N ASN A 267 0.19 8.15 -13.64
CA ASN A 267 -0.41 7.33 -12.59
C ASN A 267 -0.95 8.25 -11.47
N MET A 268 -2.23 8.63 -11.58
CA MET A 268 -2.93 9.41 -10.53
C MET A 268 -3.36 8.56 -9.35
N ALA A 269 -3.56 7.26 -9.57
CA ALA A 269 -4.04 6.34 -8.55
C ALA A 269 -2.92 5.86 -7.60
N GLY A 270 -1.65 6.05 -7.99
CA GLY A 270 -0.53 5.53 -7.21
C GLY A 270 -0.53 4.01 -7.14
N VAL A 271 -0.20 3.46 -5.98
CA VAL A 271 -0.11 2.01 -5.73
C VAL A 271 -1.41 1.43 -5.15
N ILE A 272 -2.37 2.27 -4.78
CA ILE A 272 -3.59 1.88 -4.07
C ILE A 272 -4.42 0.84 -4.83
N PRO A 273 -4.65 0.94 -6.16
CA PRO A 273 -5.40 -0.07 -6.91
C PRO A 273 -4.80 -1.48 -6.85
N VAL A 274 -3.48 -1.56 -6.81
CA VAL A 274 -2.75 -2.83 -6.74
C VAL A 274 -2.95 -3.48 -5.37
N ILE A 275 -2.90 -2.68 -4.28
CA ILE A 275 -3.18 -3.15 -2.92
C ILE A 275 -4.65 -3.59 -2.80
N PHE A 276 -5.58 -2.87 -3.42
CA PHE A 276 -7.01 -3.22 -3.41
C PHE A 276 -7.27 -4.54 -4.12
N ALA A 277 -6.70 -4.72 -5.30
CA ALA A 277 -6.83 -5.94 -6.08
C ALA A 277 -6.28 -7.16 -5.32
N SER A 278 -5.08 -7.04 -4.72
CA SER A 278 -4.49 -8.12 -3.93
C SER A 278 -5.29 -8.45 -2.67
N SER A 279 -5.80 -7.44 -1.95
CA SER A 279 -6.63 -7.65 -0.77
C SER A 279 -7.96 -8.31 -1.10
N LEU A 280 -8.59 -7.94 -2.23
CA LEU A 280 -9.85 -8.56 -2.66
C LEU A 280 -9.66 -10.02 -3.08
N LEU A 281 -8.56 -10.33 -3.78
CA LEU A 281 -8.24 -11.70 -4.18
C LEU A 281 -7.90 -12.62 -3.00
N PHE A 282 -7.47 -12.05 -1.89
CA PHE A 282 -7.21 -12.81 -0.66
C PHE A 282 -8.51 -13.27 0.03
N LEU A 283 -9.62 -12.53 -0.07
CA LEU A 283 -10.86 -12.87 0.63
C LEU A 283 -11.46 -14.23 0.24
N PRO A 284 -11.57 -14.63 -1.05
CA PRO A 284 -12.06 -15.95 -1.43
C PRO A 284 -11.21 -17.09 -0.89
N THR A 285 -9.88 -16.95 -0.92
CA THR A 285 -8.97 -17.97 -0.39
C THR A 285 -9.11 -18.12 1.13
N LEU A 286 -9.25 -17.02 1.84
CA LEU A 286 -9.48 -17.00 3.28
C LEU A 286 -10.83 -17.64 3.63
N PHE A 287 -11.88 -17.39 2.84
CA PHE A 287 -13.19 -18.00 3.04
C PHE A 287 -13.17 -19.53 2.86
N VAL A 288 -12.49 -20.04 1.83
CA VAL A 288 -12.30 -21.47 1.62
C VAL A 288 -11.57 -22.11 2.79
N GLN A 289 -10.51 -21.46 3.28
CA GLN A 289 -9.72 -21.96 4.41
C GLN A 289 -10.52 -21.99 5.72
N LEU A 290 -11.37 -20.99 5.96
CA LEU A 290 -12.25 -20.97 7.14
C LEU A 290 -13.33 -22.05 7.11
N THR A 291 -13.87 -22.32 5.94
CA THR A 291 -14.98 -23.27 5.79
C THR A 291 -14.50 -24.71 5.89
N GLY A 292 -13.20 -24.98 5.63
CA GLY A 292 -12.62 -26.34 5.62
C GLY A 292 -13.37 -27.31 4.73
N SER A 293 -14.03 -26.79 3.68
CA SER A 293 -14.91 -27.58 2.82
C SER A 293 -14.10 -28.33 1.79
N ASP A 294 -14.27 -29.64 1.73
CA ASP A 294 -13.71 -30.51 0.68
C ASP A 294 -14.51 -30.49 -0.62
N ALA A 295 -15.47 -29.55 -0.78
CA ALA A 295 -16.29 -29.42 -1.95
C ALA A 295 -15.46 -29.09 -3.20
N GLU A 296 -15.88 -29.56 -4.38
CA GLU A 296 -15.16 -29.38 -5.64
C GLU A 296 -14.90 -27.88 -5.97
N TRP A 297 -15.86 -26.99 -5.67
CA TRP A 297 -15.70 -25.56 -5.89
C TRP A 297 -14.60 -24.95 -5.00
N ALA A 298 -14.44 -25.45 -3.76
CA ALA A 298 -13.42 -24.99 -2.83
C ALA A 298 -12.03 -25.44 -3.29
N GLN A 299 -11.89 -26.69 -3.72
CA GLN A 299 -10.66 -27.22 -4.31
C GLN A 299 -10.29 -26.46 -5.58
N TRP A 300 -11.27 -26.19 -6.45
CA TRP A 300 -11.03 -25.39 -7.66
C TRP A 300 -10.53 -23.98 -7.35
N LEU A 301 -11.15 -23.30 -6.35
CA LEU A 301 -10.70 -22.00 -5.88
C LEU A 301 -9.27 -22.06 -5.32
N GLN A 302 -8.98 -23.06 -4.50
CA GLN A 302 -7.65 -23.24 -3.90
C GLN A 302 -6.59 -23.48 -4.98
N GLN A 303 -6.86 -24.30 -6.00
CA GLN A 303 -5.94 -24.59 -7.08
C GLN A 303 -5.68 -23.38 -7.98
N ASN A 304 -6.70 -22.59 -8.31
CA ASN A 304 -6.59 -21.49 -9.25
C ASN A 304 -6.25 -20.14 -8.62
N PHE A 305 -6.63 -19.90 -7.36
CA PHE A 305 -6.41 -18.64 -6.66
C PHE A 305 -5.45 -18.78 -5.47
N GLY A 306 -5.29 -19.98 -4.92
CA GLY A 306 -4.44 -20.24 -3.78
C GLY A 306 -2.94 -20.17 -4.08
N THR A 307 -2.53 -20.45 -5.33
CA THR A 307 -1.11 -20.47 -5.73
C THR A 307 -0.55 -19.11 -6.13
N GLY A 308 -1.39 -18.08 -6.30
CA GLY A 308 -0.95 -16.73 -6.69
C GLY A 308 -0.32 -16.62 -8.10
N SER A 309 -0.13 -17.74 -8.80
CA SER A 309 0.45 -17.83 -10.15
C SER A 309 -0.46 -18.47 -11.17
N GLY A 310 -1.62 -18.93 -10.72
CA GLY A 310 -2.61 -19.51 -11.61
C GLY A 310 -3.02 -18.54 -12.73
N THR A 311 -3.25 -19.05 -13.94
CA THR A 311 -3.66 -18.21 -15.08
C THR A 311 -4.93 -17.42 -14.75
N TRP A 312 -5.90 -18.01 -14.07
CA TRP A 312 -7.13 -17.35 -13.63
C TRP A 312 -6.86 -16.26 -12.59
N TYR A 313 -5.93 -16.50 -11.65
CA TYR A 313 -5.49 -15.49 -10.70
C TYR A 313 -4.92 -14.27 -11.43
N LEU A 314 -3.99 -14.46 -12.37
CA LEU A 314 -3.33 -13.39 -13.09
C LEU A 314 -4.30 -12.56 -13.95
N ILE A 315 -5.23 -13.23 -14.65
CA ILE A 315 -6.25 -12.54 -15.45
C ILE A 315 -7.16 -11.71 -14.54
N THR A 316 -7.66 -12.30 -13.46
CA THR A 316 -8.55 -11.60 -12.52
C THR A 316 -7.82 -10.45 -11.84
N TYR A 317 -6.57 -10.66 -11.43
CA TYR A 317 -5.74 -9.63 -10.83
C TYR A 317 -5.51 -8.44 -11.77
N PHE A 318 -5.15 -8.72 -13.03
CA PHE A 318 -4.98 -7.70 -14.06
C PHE A 318 -6.25 -6.87 -14.25
N LEU A 319 -7.40 -7.52 -14.41
CA LEU A 319 -8.69 -6.86 -14.59
C LEU A 319 -9.09 -6.03 -13.36
N LEU A 320 -8.85 -6.55 -12.16
CA LEU A 320 -9.14 -5.84 -10.91
C LEU A 320 -8.25 -4.61 -10.75
N VAL A 321 -6.96 -4.69 -11.07
CA VAL A 321 -6.05 -3.53 -11.01
C VAL A 321 -6.53 -2.44 -11.96
N VAL A 322 -6.90 -2.77 -13.20
CA VAL A 322 -7.44 -1.81 -14.16
C VAL A 322 -8.74 -1.20 -13.64
N PHE A 323 -9.67 -2.02 -13.17
CA PHE A 323 -10.95 -1.57 -12.61
C PHE A 323 -10.76 -0.60 -11.44
N PHE A 324 -9.94 -0.99 -10.45
CA PHE A 324 -9.70 -0.15 -9.29
C PHE A 324 -8.92 1.12 -9.61
N CYS A 325 -8.10 1.13 -10.67
CA CYS A 325 -7.41 2.32 -11.12
C CYS A 325 -8.41 3.38 -11.59
N TYR A 326 -9.34 3.02 -12.47
CA TYR A 326 -10.41 3.91 -12.93
C TYR A 326 -11.31 4.35 -11.77
N PHE A 327 -11.71 3.40 -10.95
CA PHE A 327 -12.56 3.65 -9.79
C PHE A 327 -11.92 4.65 -8.81
N TYR A 328 -10.65 4.44 -8.47
CA TYR A 328 -9.94 5.31 -7.53
C TYR A 328 -9.73 6.71 -8.07
N VAL A 329 -9.35 6.84 -9.34
CA VAL A 329 -9.18 8.14 -9.98
C VAL A 329 -10.49 8.93 -10.00
N SER A 330 -11.63 8.29 -10.29
CA SER A 330 -12.95 8.94 -10.30
C SER A 330 -13.39 9.47 -8.93
N ILE A 331 -12.97 8.80 -7.84
CA ILE A 331 -13.30 9.23 -6.47
C ILE A 331 -12.35 10.32 -5.96
N THR A 332 -11.08 10.22 -6.31
CA THR A 332 -10.04 11.08 -5.75
C THR A 332 -9.98 12.43 -6.42
N PHE A 333 -10.23 12.48 -7.72
CA PHE A 333 -10.19 13.71 -8.49
C PHE A 333 -11.57 14.06 -9.02
N ASN A 334 -12.14 15.17 -8.51
CA ASN A 334 -13.40 15.72 -9.00
C ASN A 334 -13.12 16.88 -9.96
N PRO A 335 -13.28 16.70 -11.29
CA PRO A 335 -13.01 17.75 -12.27
C PRO A 335 -13.88 19.00 -12.08
N THR A 336 -15.12 18.83 -11.60
CA THR A 336 -16.07 19.94 -11.38
C THR A 336 -15.60 20.83 -10.24
N ASP A 337 -15.18 20.25 -9.09
CA ASP A 337 -14.70 21.02 -7.95
C ASP A 337 -13.42 21.82 -8.31
N VAL A 338 -12.52 21.21 -9.09
CA VAL A 338 -11.30 21.86 -9.55
C VAL A 338 -11.63 23.03 -10.49
N ALA A 339 -12.55 22.84 -11.45
CA ALA A 339 -12.95 23.86 -12.40
C ALA A 339 -13.68 25.03 -11.70
N ASP A 340 -14.54 24.76 -10.70
CA ASP A 340 -15.23 25.76 -9.92
C ASP A 340 -14.28 26.56 -9.02
N ASN A 341 -13.30 25.90 -8.41
CA ASN A 341 -12.27 26.60 -7.65
C ASN A 341 -11.41 27.48 -8.56
N MET A 342 -11.01 26.99 -9.75
CA MET A 342 -10.30 27.82 -10.73
C MET A 342 -11.11 29.05 -11.11
N LYS A 343 -12.43 28.89 -11.37
CA LYS A 343 -13.31 29.99 -11.71
C LYS A 343 -13.41 31.02 -10.58
N LYS A 344 -13.52 30.58 -9.32
CA LYS A 344 -13.56 31.46 -8.14
C LYS A 344 -12.30 32.32 -8.00
N TYR A 345 -11.13 31.77 -8.33
CA TYR A 345 -9.84 32.47 -8.25
C TYR A 345 -9.47 33.21 -9.56
N GLY A 346 -10.35 33.23 -10.55
CA GLY A 346 -10.11 33.92 -11.84
C GLY A 346 -9.08 33.22 -12.73
N GLY A 347 -8.86 31.91 -12.50
CA GLY A 347 -8.02 31.06 -13.35
C GLY A 347 -8.80 30.52 -14.53
N PHE A 348 -8.15 30.39 -15.67
CA PHE A 348 -8.72 29.77 -16.88
C PHE A 348 -7.64 29.02 -17.67
N ILE A 349 -8.06 28.05 -18.46
CA ILE A 349 -7.20 27.31 -19.38
C ILE A 349 -7.26 28.06 -20.71
N PRO A 350 -6.12 28.45 -21.35
CA PRO A 350 -6.12 29.13 -22.63
C PRO A 350 -6.95 28.37 -23.68
N GLY A 351 -7.90 29.09 -24.31
CA GLY A 351 -8.80 28.52 -25.32
C GLY A 351 -10.04 27.78 -24.76
N ILE A 352 -10.23 27.67 -23.45
CA ILE A 352 -11.36 26.98 -22.84
C ILE A 352 -12.08 27.92 -21.86
N ARG A 353 -13.42 28.00 -21.92
CA ARG A 353 -14.23 28.81 -21.01
C ARG A 353 -14.15 28.25 -19.59
N ALA A 354 -14.01 29.14 -18.61
CA ALA A 354 -14.05 28.76 -17.19
C ALA A 354 -15.42 28.19 -16.81
N GLY A 355 -15.42 27.14 -15.96
CA GLY A 355 -16.60 26.43 -15.48
C GLY A 355 -16.77 25.07 -16.14
N LYS A 356 -17.98 24.67 -16.52
CA LYS A 356 -18.31 23.35 -17.05
C LYS A 356 -17.39 22.89 -18.21
N PRO A 357 -17.09 23.72 -19.24
CA PRO A 357 -16.16 23.29 -20.31
C PRO A 357 -14.75 22.97 -19.82
N THR A 358 -14.29 23.62 -18.73
CA THR A 358 -13.01 23.32 -18.09
C THR A 358 -13.08 21.97 -17.37
N ALA A 359 -14.20 21.67 -16.68
CA ALA A 359 -14.42 20.38 -16.05
C ALA A 359 -14.44 19.24 -17.08
N ASP A 360 -15.19 19.40 -18.17
CA ASP A 360 -15.29 18.42 -19.26
C ASP A 360 -13.92 18.17 -19.92
N TYR A 361 -13.10 19.20 -20.10
CA TYR A 361 -11.73 19.07 -20.61
C TYR A 361 -10.82 18.32 -19.65
N LEU A 362 -10.88 18.64 -18.36
CA LEU A 362 -10.07 17.94 -17.34
C LEU A 362 -10.47 16.46 -17.23
N ASP A 363 -11.77 16.15 -17.26
CA ASP A 363 -12.28 14.80 -17.28
C ASP A 363 -11.80 14.00 -18.50
N TYR A 364 -11.88 14.61 -19.68
CA TYR A 364 -11.35 14.02 -20.92
C TYR A 364 -9.85 13.71 -20.81
N VAL A 365 -9.06 14.64 -20.31
CA VAL A 365 -7.61 14.44 -20.14
C VAL A 365 -7.31 13.35 -19.13
N LEU A 366 -8.02 13.33 -17.99
CA LEU A 366 -7.87 12.32 -16.96
C LEU A 366 -8.18 10.92 -17.46
N THR A 367 -9.33 10.74 -18.11
CA THR A 367 -9.73 9.44 -18.66
C THR A 367 -8.68 8.90 -19.65
N ARG A 368 -8.13 9.79 -20.48
CA ARG A 368 -7.07 9.44 -21.46
C ARG A 368 -5.73 9.12 -20.79
N LEU A 369 -5.40 9.76 -19.66
CA LEU A 369 -4.18 9.46 -18.91
C LEU A 369 -4.34 8.21 -18.04
N THR A 370 -5.54 7.95 -17.52
CA THR A 370 -5.81 6.77 -16.69
C THR A 370 -5.69 5.48 -17.48
N ALA A 371 -6.04 5.46 -18.77
CA ALA A 371 -5.95 4.27 -19.62
C ALA A 371 -4.51 3.69 -19.68
N PRO A 372 -3.47 4.43 -20.15
CA PRO A 372 -2.10 3.93 -20.14
C PRO A 372 -1.56 3.72 -18.72
N GLY A 373 -1.97 4.54 -17.73
CA GLY A 373 -1.59 4.39 -16.33
C GLY A 373 -2.10 3.08 -15.72
N SER A 374 -3.33 2.68 -15.98
CA SER A 374 -3.91 1.44 -15.48
C SER A 374 -3.28 0.20 -16.10
N ILE A 375 -3.01 0.23 -17.42
CA ILE A 375 -2.31 -0.85 -18.12
C ILE A 375 -0.87 -0.98 -17.59
N TYR A 376 -0.18 0.13 -17.43
CA TYR A 376 1.15 0.16 -16.82
C TYR A 376 1.18 -0.50 -15.45
N LEU A 377 0.25 -0.11 -14.54
CA LEU A 377 0.17 -0.70 -13.20
C LEU A 377 -0.11 -2.20 -13.26
N ALA A 378 -1.06 -2.62 -14.09
CA ALA A 378 -1.44 -4.02 -14.23
C ALA A 378 -0.28 -4.87 -14.81
N VAL A 379 0.44 -4.35 -15.82
CA VAL A 379 1.61 -5.02 -16.40
C VAL A 379 2.74 -5.14 -15.38
N ILE A 380 3.09 -4.06 -14.67
CA ILE A 380 4.17 -4.12 -13.67
C ILE A 380 3.78 -5.05 -12.51
N ALA A 381 2.51 -5.07 -12.08
CA ALA A 381 2.04 -5.95 -11.03
C ALA A 381 2.13 -7.43 -11.41
N THR A 382 1.93 -7.79 -12.68
CA THR A 382 1.96 -9.17 -13.18
C THR A 382 3.31 -9.59 -13.78
N LEU A 383 4.15 -8.63 -14.21
CA LEU A 383 5.41 -8.88 -14.90
C LEU A 383 6.36 -9.86 -14.18
N PRO A 384 6.52 -9.78 -12.84
CA PRO A 384 7.45 -10.70 -12.17
C PRO A 384 7.05 -12.17 -12.27
N VAL A 385 5.76 -12.47 -12.29
CA VAL A 385 5.28 -13.85 -12.43
C VAL A 385 5.71 -14.43 -13.78
N PHE A 386 5.67 -13.61 -14.84
CA PHE A 386 6.12 -14.02 -16.17
C PHE A 386 7.66 -14.04 -16.30
N ALA A 387 8.34 -13.01 -15.78
CA ALA A 387 9.78 -12.88 -15.92
C ALA A 387 10.55 -13.94 -15.11
N PHE A 388 10.09 -14.24 -13.91
CA PHE A 388 10.79 -15.14 -12.99
C PHE A 388 10.27 -16.58 -13.06
N GLY A 389 9.03 -16.81 -13.53
CA GLY A 389 8.51 -18.15 -13.81
C GLY A 389 9.38 -18.91 -14.81
N GLY A 390 9.92 -18.25 -15.83
CA GLY A 390 10.86 -18.83 -16.80
C GLY A 390 12.27 -19.11 -16.26
N LEU A 391 12.70 -18.39 -15.20
CA LEU A 391 14.01 -18.57 -14.57
C LEU A 391 13.96 -19.56 -13.39
N GLY A 392 12.78 -20.14 -13.10
CA GLY A 392 12.58 -21.05 -11.98
C GLY A 392 12.84 -20.40 -10.62
N VAL A 393 13.02 -19.08 -10.57
CA VAL A 393 13.06 -18.33 -9.32
C VAL A 393 11.63 -18.30 -8.81
N GLY A 394 11.37 -18.95 -7.66
CA GLY A 394 10.02 -19.10 -7.11
C GLY A 394 9.31 -17.78 -6.96
N GLN A 395 7.98 -17.86 -6.78
CA GLN A 395 7.08 -16.70 -6.69
C GLN A 395 7.33 -15.82 -5.45
N ASP A 396 8.19 -16.24 -4.56
CA ASP A 396 8.57 -15.58 -3.30
C ASP A 396 9.52 -14.40 -3.50
N PHE A 397 9.73 -13.99 -4.77
CA PHE A 397 10.68 -12.96 -5.06
C PHE A 397 10.17 -11.57 -4.68
N ILE A 398 10.96 -10.83 -3.89
CA ILE A 398 10.69 -9.46 -3.39
C ILE A 398 10.36 -8.47 -4.49
N PHE A 399 10.94 -8.64 -5.66
CA PHE A 399 10.60 -7.86 -6.83
C PHE A 399 9.28 -8.32 -7.47
N GLY A 400 8.41 -9.02 -6.70
CA GLY A 400 7.00 -9.14 -7.04
C GLY A 400 6.46 -7.76 -7.39
N GLY A 401 5.74 -7.63 -8.51
CA GLY A 401 5.35 -6.32 -9.04
C GLY A 401 4.72 -5.39 -8.01
N THR A 402 3.94 -5.96 -7.10
CA THR A 402 3.28 -5.23 -6.01
C THR A 402 4.27 -4.62 -5.03
N SER A 403 5.21 -5.40 -4.52
CA SER A 403 6.18 -4.94 -3.52
C SER A 403 7.14 -3.90 -4.09
N LEU A 404 7.58 -4.10 -5.33
CA LEU A 404 8.45 -3.16 -6.02
C LEU A 404 7.73 -1.83 -6.30
N LEU A 405 6.46 -1.88 -6.77
CA LEU A 405 5.65 -0.69 -6.96
C LEU A 405 5.47 0.09 -5.64
N ILE A 406 5.12 -0.61 -4.55
CA ILE A 406 4.95 0.02 -3.23
C ILE A 406 6.25 0.67 -2.78
N LEU A 407 7.37 -0.05 -2.90
CA LEU A 407 8.68 0.44 -2.50
C LEU A 407 9.07 1.74 -3.24
N VAL A 408 8.88 1.76 -4.56
CA VAL A 408 9.24 2.94 -5.37
C VAL A 408 8.28 4.09 -5.14
N VAL A 409 6.97 3.85 -5.20
CA VAL A 409 5.95 4.93 -5.11
C VAL A 409 5.96 5.57 -3.72
N VAL A 410 5.96 4.76 -2.67
CA VAL A 410 5.99 5.28 -1.28
C VAL A 410 7.31 6.00 -1.00
N GLY A 411 8.44 5.45 -1.47
CA GLY A 411 9.73 6.10 -1.37
C GLY A 411 9.74 7.47 -2.03
N LEU A 412 9.27 7.56 -3.28
CA LEU A 412 9.18 8.83 -4.03
C LEU A 412 8.24 9.83 -3.37
N ASP A 413 7.07 9.41 -2.90
CA ASP A 413 6.11 10.30 -2.25
C ASP A 413 6.64 10.82 -0.91
N THR A 414 7.31 9.97 -0.12
CA THR A 414 7.97 10.39 1.13
C THR A 414 9.06 11.42 0.86
N VAL A 415 9.92 11.20 -0.14
CA VAL A 415 10.97 12.15 -0.54
C VAL A 415 10.36 13.47 -1.00
N LYS A 416 9.30 13.46 -1.81
CA LYS A 416 8.60 14.66 -2.26
C LYS A 416 7.99 15.44 -1.09
N GLN A 417 7.43 14.77 -0.09
CA GLN A 417 6.90 15.44 1.11
C GLN A 417 8.01 16.10 1.91
N ILE A 418 9.15 15.44 2.10
CA ILE A 418 10.33 16.03 2.75
C ILE A 418 10.79 17.29 2.01
N GLN A 419 10.89 17.21 0.67
CA GLN A 419 11.29 18.36 -0.15
C GLN A 419 10.30 19.52 -0.06
N SER A 420 8.99 19.24 -0.08
CA SER A 420 7.94 20.25 0.06
C SER A 420 8.02 20.97 1.42
N GLN A 421 8.22 20.22 2.51
CA GLN A 421 8.39 20.82 3.85
C GLN A 421 9.65 21.66 3.96
N LEU A 422 10.75 21.27 3.31
CA LEU A 422 11.99 22.07 3.25
C LEU A 422 11.78 23.36 2.47
N GLN A 423 11.09 23.31 1.33
CA GLN A 423 10.82 24.49 0.51
C GLN A 423 9.94 25.51 1.22
N GLN A 424 8.87 25.07 1.90
CA GLN A 424 8.00 25.96 2.68
C GLN A 424 8.79 26.77 3.71
N ARG A 425 9.75 26.16 4.40
CA ARG A 425 10.58 26.87 5.40
C ARG A 425 11.60 27.83 4.82
N ASN A 426 12.15 27.51 3.64
CA ASN A 426 13.05 28.45 2.99
C ASN A 426 12.34 29.77 2.60
N TYR A 427 11.02 29.73 2.35
CA TYR A 427 10.22 30.91 2.11
C TYR A 427 9.92 31.69 3.40
N GLU A 428 9.70 31.04 4.53
CA GLU A 428 9.50 31.72 5.83
C GLU A 428 10.77 32.44 6.29
N GLY A 429 11.97 31.91 6.01
CA GLY A 429 13.25 32.56 6.31
C GLY A 429 13.56 33.79 5.45
N PHE A 430 12.80 34.05 4.38
CA PHE A 430 12.93 35.27 3.55
C PHE A 430 11.99 36.40 3.98
N LEU A 431 11.01 36.11 4.83
CA LEU A 431 9.99 37.05 5.31
C LEU A 431 10.18 37.47 6.78
N GLY A 432 11.22 36.94 7.47
CA GLY A 432 11.57 37.27 8.84
C GLY A 432 12.81 38.14 8.96
#